data_b739f38050aea101a0a3d4acb942ca72
#
_entry.id   b739f38050aea101a0a3d4acb942ca72
#
_cell.length_a   1.000
_cell.length_b   1.000
_cell.length_c   1.000
_cell.angle_alpha   90.00
_cell.angle_beta   90.00
_cell.angle_gamma   90.00
#
_symmetry.space_group_name_H-M   'P 1'
#
loop_
_entity.id
_entity.type
_entity.pdbx_description
1 polymer ?
#
loop_
_entity_poly.entity_id
_entity_poly.type
_entity_poly.pdbx_seq_one_letter_code
_entity_poly.pdbx_strand_id
1 'polypeptide(L)'
;EDEEGVTVNQDDINEKNGSSVYGANAWIRHKLAVVHSRVEDLTPSKLVECTPANADVDEFVRVDTIVSECLGVLLVHERMCETFLEARDRFLRPDGAMFPRVGILCFSLLNDPRMWQEVRARGEWWNTDNFYGVDLTPFVKAARAEAYASPVVGCFSPTHIIGTTPDGANADSAVCRYMIDFSTISQNELREFHVPLGFDCVDEAVVVHGLGAWFDLNFLQSDEHALGSDSISTYMTTSPFAPPTHWAQVRLYFPEPLALNA
;
A
#
# COMPACT_ATOMS: atom_id res chain seq x y z
N GLU A 1 33.08 -11.23 -8.84
CA GLU A 1 33.69 -11.14 -7.49
C GLU A 1 32.56 -11.50 -6.56
N ASP A 2 32.67 -12.72 -5.98
CA ASP A 2 31.63 -13.32 -5.12
C ASP A 2 31.68 -12.61 -3.76
N GLU A 3 30.66 -11.81 -3.47
CA GLU A 3 30.42 -11.35 -2.08
C GLU A 3 29.89 -12.53 -1.28
N GLU A 4 30.78 -13.22 -0.60
CA GLU A 4 30.45 -14.19 0.44
C GLU A 4 29.60 -13.51 1.50
N GLY A 5 28.34 -13.92 1.62
CA GLY A 5 27.43 -13.47 2.65
C GLY A 5 28.02 -13.77 4.02
N VAL A 6 28.48 -12.75 4.72
CA VAL A 6 28.97 -12.85 6.08
C VAL A 6 27.79 -13.17 6.99
N THR A 7 27.67 -14.43 7.35
CA THR A 7 26.83 -14.84 8.49
C THR A 7 27.52 -14.32 9.74
N VAL A 8 27.03 -13.23 10.30
CA VAL A 8 27.53 -12.72 11.60
C VAL A 8 27.09 -13.72 12.66
N ASN A 9 28.03 -14.55 13.09
CA ASN A 9 27.80 -15.49 14.18
C ASN A 9 27.48 -14.67 15.42
N GLN A 10 26.37 -14.95 16.06
CA GLN A 10 25.85 -14.19 17.23
C GLN A 10 26.84 -14.20 18.41
N ASP A 11 27.77 -15.15 18.43
CA ASP A 11 28.82 -15.29 19.47
C ASP A 11 29.95 -14.25 19.29
N ASP A 12 30.23 -13.80 18.05
CA ASP A 12 31.31 -12.81 17.76
C ASP A 12 30.95 -11.39 18.21
N ILE A 13 29.68 -11.09 18.41
CA ILE A 13 29.22 -9.78 18.91
C ILE A 13 29.35 -9.68 20.44
N ASN A 14 29.34 -10.81 21.13
CA ASN A 14 29.29 -10.85 22.60
C ASN A 14 30.65 -10.76 23.28
N GLU A 15 31.76 -11.10 22.62
CA GLU A 15 33.08 -11.14 23.28
C GLU A 15 33.78 -9.77 23.40
N LYS A 16 33.36 -8.77 22.63
CA LYS A 16 34.10 -7.48 22.56
C LYS A 16 33.72 -6.44 23.61
N ASN A 17 32.60 -6.53 24.30
CA ASN A 17 32.15 -5.43 25.19
C ASN A 17 31.45 -5.86 26.50
N GLY A 18 31.75 -6.89 27.19
CA GLY A 18 31.36 -7.16 28.60
C GLY A 18 29.96 -6.74 29.11
N SER A 19 29.11 -6.13 28.29
CA SER A 19 27.72 -5.78 28.58
C SER A 19 26.81 -6.55 27.62
N SER A 20 25.81 -7.25 28.15
CA SER A 20 24.80 -7.92 27.36
C SER A 20 24.19 -6.94 26.36
N VAL A 21 24.44 -7.12 25.07
CA VAL A 21 23.88 -6.33 23.97
C VAL A 21 22.34 -6.31 24.02
N TYR A 22 21.74 -7.27 24.66
CA TYR A 22 20.28 -7.43 24.77
C TYR A 22 19.68 -6.77 26.01
N GLY A 23 20.45 -6.38 27.02
CA GLY A 23 19.94 -5.74 28.24
C GLY A 23 18.69 -6.45 28.79
N ALA A 24 17.58 -5.70 28.94
CA ALA A 24 16.30 -6.20 29.38
C ALA A 24 15.67 -7.24 28.42
N ASN A 25 16.15 -7.34 27.18
CA ASN A 25 15.65 -8.25 26.14
C ASN A 25 16.45 -9.55 26.03
N ALA A 26 17.32 -9.86 27.00
CA ALA A 26 18.13 -11.08 26.97
C ALA A 26 17.31 -12.38 26.84
N TRP A 27 16.05 -12.37 27.25
CA TRP A 27 15.11 -13.49 27.17
C TRP A 27 14.72 -13.89 25.72
N ILE A 28 14.86 -12.97 24.73
CA ILE A 28 14.55 -13.27 23.32
C ILE A 28 15.74 -13.78 22.53
N ARG A 29 16.94 -13.80 23.11
CA ARG A 29 18.20 -14.15 22.44
C ARG A 29 18.15 -15.48 21.67
N HIS A 30 17.41 -16.46 22.20
CA HIS A 30 17.26 -17.77 21.57
C HIS A 30 15.95 -17.96 20.80
N LYS A 31 15.17 -16.85 20.63
CA LYS A 31 13.86 -16.87 19.95
C LYS A 31 13.83 -16.01 18.71
N LEU A 32 14.88 -15.22 18.47
CA LEU A 32 14.97 -14.29 17.35
C LEU A 32 16.23 -14.59 16.54
N ALA A 33 16.05 -14.73 15.24
CA ALA A 33 17.15 -14.78 14.28
C ALA A 33 16.96 -13.68 13.23
N VAL A 34 18.08 -13.06 12.83
CA VAL A 34 18.09 -12.09 11.74
C VAL A 34 18.83 -12.70 10.56
N VAL A 35 18.16 -12.74 9.41
CA VAL A 35 18.73 -13.26 8.17
C VAL A 35 19.01 -12.09 7.23
N HIS A 36 20.28 -11.87 6.89
CA HIS A 36 20.67 -10.86 5.91
C HIS A 36 20.48 -11.42 4.50
N SER A 37 19.26 -11.33 3.97
CA SER A 37 18.91 -11.81 2.63
C SER A 37 17.64 -11.13 2.15
N ARG A 38 17.46 -11.05 0.84
CA ARG A 38 16.16 -10.77 0.26
C ARG A 38 15.26 -12.00 0.45
N VAL A 39 13.94 -11.78 0.52
CA VAL A 39 12.98 -12.89 0.67
C VAL A 39 13.07 -13.85 -0.52
N GLU A 40 13.22 -13.31 -1.72
CA GLU A 40 13.33 -14.08 -2.97
C GLU A 40 14.58 -15.00 -2.99
N ASP A 41 15.64 -14.61 -2.30
CA ASP A 41 16.92 -15.33 -2.22
C ASP A 41 17.01 -16.26 -1.01
N LEU A 42 15.98 -16.25 -0.14
CA LEU A 42 15.91 -17.17 1.01
C LEU A 42 15.74 -18.60 0.53
N THR A 43 16.51 -19.50 1.11
CA THR A 43 16.34 -20.94 0.92
C THR A 43 15.95 -21.61 2.24
N PRO A 44 15.27 -22.77 2.21
CA PRO A 44 15.00 -23.53 3.42
C PRO A 44 16.27 -23.79 4.25
N SER A 45 17.40 -24.09 3.61
CA SER A 45 18.68 -24.31 4.29
C SER A 45 19.14 -23.07 5.07
N LYS A 46 19.05 -21.86 4.47
CA LYS A 46 19.39 -20.61 5.18
C LYS A 46 18.48 -20.35 6.38
N LEU A 47 17.21 -20.71 6.29
CA LEU A 47 16.28 -20.57 7.41
C LEU A 47 16.62 -21.57 8.52
N VAL A 48 16.96 -22.81 8.18
CA VAL A 48 17.38 -23.84 9.14
C VAL A 48 18.66 -23.41 9.89
N GLU A 49 19.65 -22.88 9.20
CA GLU A 49 20.90 -22.37 9.79
C GLU A 49 20.67 -21.26 10.82
N CYS A 50 19.60 -20.49 10.64
CA CYS A 50 19.22 -19.38 11.52
C CYS A 50 18.28 -19.81 12.66
N THR A 51 17.74 -21.04 12.64
CA THR A 51 16.82 -21.52 13.66
C THR A 51 17.60 -22.00 14.89
N PRO A 52 17.11 -21.75 16.11
CA PRO A 52 17.75 -22.28 17.32
C PRO A 52 17.89 -23.80 17.26
N ALA A 53 19.02 -24.33 17.73
CA ALA A 53 19.40 -25.73 17.63
C ALA A 53 18.40 -26.75 18.24
N ASN A 54 17.37 -26.27 18.92
CA ASN A 54 16.32 -27.07 19.56
C ASN A 54 14.96 -26.96 18.85
N ALA A 55 14.88 -26.27 17.70
CA ALA A 55 13.66 -26.22 16.93
C ALA A 55 13.53 -27.52 16.11
N ASP A 56 12.36 -28.14 16.18
CA ASP A 56 12.01 -29.27 15.34
C ASP A 56 11.84 -28.74 13.91
N VAL A 57 12.88 -28.87 13.10
CA VAL A 57 12.91 -28.34 11.76
C VAL A 57 12.52 -29.46 10.81
N ASP A 58 11.29 -29.44 10.38
CA ASP A 58 10.81 -30.31 9.32
C ASP A 58 11.54 -29.99 8.00
N GLU A 59 11.68 -30.95 7.11
CA GLU A 59 12.43 -30.83 5.83
C GLU A 59 11.94 -29.66 4.94
N PHE A 60 10.74 -29.14 5.25
CA PHE A 60 10.19 -27.90 4.74
C PHE A 60 9.92 -26.92 5.87
N VAL A 61 10.81 -25.96 6.04
CA VAL A 61 10.59 -24.86 7.01
C VAL A 61 9.37 -24.05 6.58
N ARG A 62 8.28 -24.27 7.30
CA ARG A 62 7.08 -23.46 7.16
C ARG A 62 6.80 -22.71 8.43
N VAL A 63 6.33 -21.46 8.26
CA VAL A 63 5.99 -20.58 9.37
C VAL A 63 4.49 -20.56 9.60
N ASP A 64 4.08 -20.34 10.83
CA ASP A 64 2.68 -20.21 11.21
C ASP A 64 2.13 -18.83 10.84
N THR A 65 3.00 -17.81 10.82
CA THR A 65 2.59 -16.42 10.63
C THR A 65 3.63 -15.66 9.85
N ILE A 66 3.15 -14.82 8.90
CA ILE A 66 3.96 -13.84 8.20
C ILE A 66 3.42 -12.44 8.54
N VAL A 67 4.31 -11.57 9.00
CA VAL A 67 4.01 -10.16 9.27
C VAL A 67 4.93 -9.30 8.40
N SER A 68 4.36 -8.39 7.63
CA SER A 68 5.15 -7.50 6.77
C SER A 68 4.50 -6.12 6.64
N GLU A 69 5.32 -5.12 6.52
CA GLU A 69 4.94 -3.80 6.02
C GLU A 69 5.39 -3.72 4.55
N CYS A 70 4.54 -4.20 3.65
CA CYS A 70 4.77 -4.31 2.21
C CYS A 70 3.94 -3.30 1.42
N LEU A 71 3.72 -2.12 1.96
CA LEU A 71 2.70 -1.18 1.54
C LEU A 71 3.33 -0.01 0.78
N GLY A 72 3.00 0.11 -0.50
CA GLY A 72 3.30 1.29 -1.28
C GLY A 72 2.17 2.32 -1.25
N VAL A 73 2.37 3.43 -1.95
CA VAL A 73 1.31 4.41 -2.22
C VAL A 73 0.13 3.68 -2.88
N LEU A 74 -1.09 3.97 -2.42
CA LEU A 74 -2.29 3.25 -2.84
C LEU A 74 -2.11 1.73 -2.74
N LEU A 75 -1.47 1.26 -1.66
CA LEU A 75 -1.24 -0.14 -1.31
C LEU A 75 -0.27 -0.87 -2.25
N VAL A 76 -0.60 -0.96 -3.53
CA VAL A 76 0.06 -1.84 -4.52
C VAL A 76 1.20 -1.18 -5.29
N HIS A 77 1.35 0.14 -5.21
CA HIS A 77 2.48 0.83 -5.82
C HIS A 77 3.80 0.36 -5.19
N GLU A 78 4.90 0.45 -5.93
CA GLU A 78 6.24 -0.04 -5.55
C GLU A 78 6.37 -1.58 -5.57
N ARG A 79 5.30 -2.33 -5.78
CA ARG A 79 5.28 -3.78 -6.00
C ARG A 79 5.81 -4.63 -4.81
N MET A 80 5.89 -4.06 -3.61
CA MET A 80 6.35 -4.80 -2.43
C MET A 80 5.38 -5.91 -1.99
N CYS A 81 4.08 -5.76 -2.32
CA CYS A 81 3.10 -6.83 -2.07
C CYS A 81 3.45 -8.13 -2.80
N GLU A 82 4.17 -8.10 -3.93
CA GLU A 82 4.59 -9.30 -4.64
C GLU A 82 5.57 -10.13 -3.80
N THR A 83 6.53 -9.49 -3.12
CA THR A 83 7.44 -10.15 -2.17
C THR A 83 6.68 -10.78 -0.99
N PHE A 84 5.61 -10.13 -0.53
CA PHE A 84 4.76 -10.67 0.53
C PHE A 84 4.04 -11.95 0.10
N LEU A 85 3.52 -11.98 -1.14
CA LEU A 85 2.93 -13.18 -1.71
C LEU A 85 3.98 -14.28 -1.97
N GLU A 86 5.19 -13.91 -2.41
CA GLU A 86 6.31 -14.85 -2.58
C GLU A 86 6.65 -15.53 -1.25
N ALA A 87 6.71 -14.77 -0.16
CA ALA A 87 6.95 -15.31 1.17
C ALA A 87 5.83 -16.27 1.59
N ARG A 88 4.56 -15.91 1.33
CA ARG A 88 3.40 -16.78 1.59
C ARG A 88 3.53 -18.10 0.86
N ASP A 89 3.72 -18.06 -0.44
CA ASP A 89 3.68 -19.25 -1.30
C ASP A 89 4.81 -20.24 -0.96
N ARG A 90 5.95 -19.72 -0.51
CA ARG A 90 7.12 -20.53 -0.18
C ARG A 90 7.16 -21.00 1.27
N PHE A 91 6.76 -20.15 2.19
CA PHE A 91 7.08 -20.37 3.61
C PHE A 91 5.87 -20.48 4.53
N LEU A 92 4.67 -20.00 4.13
CA LEU A 92 3.51 -20.07 5.01
C LEU A 92 2.90 -21.47 4.99
N ARG A 93 2.44 -21.95 6.16
CA ARG A 93 1.60 -23.15 6.26
C ARG A 93 0.26 -22.94 5.59
N PRO A 94 -0.44 -23.99 5.13
CA PRO A 94 -1.75 -23.87 4.51
C PRO A 94 -2.80 -23.17 5.37
N ASP A 95 -2.71 -23.29 6.69
CA ASP A 95 -3.57 -22.68 7.71
C ASP A 95 -2.90 -21.50 8.43
N GLY A 96 -1.77 -21.03 7.91
CA GLY A 96 -1.00 -19.94 8.50
C GLY A 96 -1.65 -18.57 8.34
N ALA A 97 -1.27 -17.63 9.20
CA ALA A 97 -1.80 -16.29 9.25
C ALA A 97 -0.92 -15.26 8.52
N MET A 98 -1.55 -14.29 7.87
CA MET A 98 -0.87 -13.13 7.27
C MET A 98 -1.31 -11.83 7.94
N PHE A 99 -0.37 -10.94 8.19
CA PHE A 99 -0.62 -9.61 8.73
C PHE A 99 0.13 -8.54 7.92
N PRO A 100 -0.59 -7.61 7.23
CA PRO A 100 -2.06 -7.56 7.09
C PRO A 100 -2.60 -8.75 6.29
N ARG A 101 -3.85 -9.15 6.54
CA ARG A 101 -4.52 -10.17 5.74
C ARG A 101 -5.20 -9.57 4.53
N VAL A 102 -5.93 -8.48 4.72
CA VAL A 102 -6.75 -7.86 3.68
C VAL A 102 -6.34 -6.41 3.49
N GLY A 103 -6.10 -6.04 2.24
CA GLY A 103 -6.02 -4.67 1.79
C GLY A 103 -7.30 -4.27 1.06
N ILE A 104 -7.75 -3.03 1.25
CA ILE A 104 -8.96 -2.50 0.63
C ILE A 104 -8.58 -1.21 -0.09
N LEU A 105 -8.69 -1.22 -1.41
CA LEU A 105 -8.57 0.00 -2.22
C LEU A 105 -9.90 0.74 -2.19
N CYS A 106 -9.87 2.01 -1.86
CA CYS A 106 -11.01 2.89 -1.76
C CYS A 106 -10.94 3.97 -2.82
N PHE A 107 -12.06 4.22 -3.49
CA PHE A 107 -12.18 5.24 -4.54
C PHE A 107 -13.43 6.07 -4.32
N SER A 108 -13.33 7.37 -4.58
CA SER A 108 -14.44 8.31 -4.52
C SER A 108 -14.37 9.32 -5.67
N LEU A 109 -15.51 9.94 -5.99
CA LEU A 109 -15.53 11.06 -6.92
C LEU A 109 -15.02 12.32 -6.22
N LEU A 110 -14.18 13.11 -6.93
CA LEU A 110 -13.62 14.36 -6.42
C LEU A 110 -14.15 15.59 -7.12
N ASN A 111 -14.51 16.61 -6.33
CA ASN A 111 -14.64 18.00 -6.74
C ASN A 111 -13.45 18.78 -6.16
N ASP A 112 -12.38 18.96 -6.95
CA ASP A 112 -11.17 19.69 -6.57
C ASP A 112 -10.72 20.58 -7.74
N PRO A 113 -11.43 21.68 -7.99
CA PRO A 113 -11.15 22.56 -9.13
C PRO A 113 -9.77 23.22 -9.05
N ARG A 114 -9.29 23.50 -7.84
CA ARG A 114 -8.02 24.18 -7.65
C ARG A 114 -6.85 23.32 -8.11
N MET A 115 -6.73 22.11 -7.59
CA MET A 115 -5.63 21.23 -7.95
C MET A 115 -5.75 20.75 -9.40
N TRP A 116 -6.97 20.54 -9.89
CA TRP A 116 -7.19 20.22 -11.29
C TRP A 116 -6.63 21.32 -12.21
N GLN A 117 -6.88 22.61 -11.87
CA GLN A 117 -6.31 23.74 -12.61
C GLN A 117 -4.78 23.78 -12.54
N GLU A 118 -4.20 23.46 -11.37
CA GLU A 118 -2.74 23.37 -11.21
C GLU A 118 -2.13 22.28 -12.10
N VAL A 119 -2.76 21.10 -12.18
CA VAL A 119 -2.34 20.02 -13.09
C VAL A 119 -2.45 20.44 -14.54
N ARG A 120 -3.58 21.04 -14.92
CA ARG A 120 -3.80 21.55 -16.27
C ARG A 120 -2.75 22.59 -16.66
N ALA A 121 -2.44 23.51 -15.78
CA ALA A 121 -1.48 24.58 -16.02
C ALA A 121 -0.09 24.07 -16.40
N ARG A 122 0.31 22.89 -15.91
CA ARG A 122 1.60 22.26 -16.27
C ARG A 122 1.66 21.93 -17.76
N GLY A 123 0.57 21.41 -18.33
CA GLY A 123 0.49 21.15 -19.76
C GLY A 123 0.32 22.42 -20.59
N GLU A 124 -0.46 23.39 -20.09
CA GLU A 124 -0.72 24.66 -20.80
C GLU A 124 0.50 25.58 -20.85
N TRP A 125 1.47 25.41 -19.96
CA TRP A 125 2.74 26.16 -19.99
C TRP A 125 3.45 26.01 -21.35
N TRP A 126 3.31 24.86 -22.00
CA TRP A 126 3.91 24.57 -23.31
C TRP A 126 3.21 25.29 -24.47
N ASN A 127 2.05 25.94 -24.23
CA ASN A 127 1.33 26.69 -25.23
C ASN A 127 1.94 28.09 -25.46
N THR A 128 3.23 28.10 -25.80
CA THR A 128 4.05 29.27 -25.99
C THR A 128 4.71 29.19 -27.35
N ASP A 129 4.35 30.12 -28.25
CA ASP A 129 4.85 30.16 -29.63
C ASP A 129 6.23 30.82 -29.76
N ASN A 130 6.69 31.50 -28.74
CA ASN A 130 7.99 32.18 -28.72
C ASN A 130 8.65 32.13 -27.34
N PHE A 131 9.21 30.97 -26.99
CA PHE A 131 10.03 30.83 -25.80
C PHE A 131 11.51 31.02 -26.18
N TYR A 132 12.03 32.22 -25.95
CA TYR A 132 13.40 32.61 -26.39
C TYR A 132 13.67 32.32 -27.86
N GLY A 133 12.68 32.55 -28.72
CA GLY A 133 12.80 32.29 -30.18
C GLY A 133 12.44 30.88 -30.62
N VAL A 134 11.99 30.03 -29.70
CA VAL A 134 11.57 28.64 -29.98
C VAL A 134 10.06 28.51 -29.83
N ASP A 135 9.39 27.95 -30.82
CA ASP A 135 7.99 27.58 -30.74
C ASP A 135 7.82 26.24 -30.00
N LEU A 136 7.14 26.26 -28.87
CA LEU A 136 6.87 25.07 -28.03
C LEU A 136 5.49 24.46 -28.30
N THR A 137 4.65 25.10 -29.09
CA THR A 137 3.26 24.68 -29.35
C THR A 137 3.12 23.25 -29.89
N PRO A 138 4.07 22.70 -30.70
CA PRO A 138 4.01 21.32 -31.16
C PRO A 138 4.02 20.28 -30.00
N PHE A 139 4.52 20.65 -28.83
CA PHE A 139 4.63 19.75 -27.67
C PHE A 139 3.40 19.78 -26.75
N VAL A 140 2.49 20.73 -26.91
CA VAL A 140 1.33 20.95 -26.03
C VAL A 140 0.50 19.68 -25.83
N LYS A 141 0.23 18.94 -26.91
CA LYS A 141 -0.54 17.70 -26.82
C LYS A 141 0.14 16.65 -25.94
N ALA A 142 1.44 16.47 -26.11
CA ALA A 142 2.23 15.52 -25.30
C ALA A 142 2.32 15.98 -23.85
N ALA A 143 2.59 17.26 -23.61
CA ALA A 143 2.69 17.84 -22.28
C ALA A 143 1.37 17.76 -21.50
N ARG A 144 0.23 17.98 -22.15
CA ARG A 144 -1.08 17.78 -21.54
C ARG A 144 -1.30 16.31 -21.17
N ALA A 145 -0.99 15.38 -22.07
CA ALA A 145 -1.12 13.95 -21.79
C ALA A 145 -0.24 13.54 -20.60
N GLU A 146 1.01 14.01 -20.55
CA GLU A 146 1.95 13.75 -19.46
C GLU A 146 1.46 14.33 -18.11
N ALA A 147 0.90 15.53 -18.10
CA ALA A 147 0.38 16.17 -16.90
C ALA A 147 -0.69 15.32 -16.17
N TYR A 148 -1.47 14.55 -16.93
CA TYR A 148 -2.51 13.67 -16.41
C TYR A 148 -2.09 12.18 -16.32
N ALA A 149 -0.92 11.82 -16.84
CA ALA A 149 -0.45 10.43 -16.83
C ALA A 149 -0.03 9.95 -15.43
N SER A 150 0.36 10.87 -14.55
CA SER A 150 0.81 10.56 -13.20
C SER A 150 -0.21 11.02 -12.15
N PRO A 151 -0.49 10.20 -11.14
CA PRO A 151 -1.35 10.60 -10.04
C PRO A 151 -0.70 11.72 -9.20
N VAL A 152 -1.52 12.53 -8.56
CA VAL A 152 -1.07 13.51 -7.56
C VAL A 152 -1.15 12.86 -6.18
N VAL A 153 0.00 12.57 -5.59
CA VAL A 153 0.11 12.03 -4.23
C VAL A 153 0.14 13.17 -3.23
N GLY A 154 -0.67 13.07 -2.20
CA GLY A 154 -0.76 14.07 -1.12
C GLY A 154 -2.13 14.04 -0.44
N CYS A 155 -2.18 14.53 0.79
CA CYS A 155 -3.44 14.60 1.52
C CYS A 155 -4.39 15.62 0.87
N PHE A 156 -5.67 15.29 0.88
CA PHE A 156 -6.75 16.18 0.45
C PHE A 156 -7.87 16.26 1.49
N SER A 157 -8.64 17.33 1.44
CA SER A 157 -9.75 17.52 2.37
C SER A 157 -10.90 16.56 2.07
N PRO A 158 -11.54 15.98 3.09
CA PRO A 158 -12.79 15.23 2.92
C PRO A 158 -13.87 16.01 2.18
N THR A 159 -13.86 17.34 2.27
CA THR A 159 -14.82 18.21 1.58
C THR A 159 -14.72 18.17 0.05
N HIS A 160 -13.65 17.59 -0.49
CA HIS A 160 -13.52 17.37 -1.93
C HIS A 160 -14.25 16.11 -2.41
N ILE A 161 -14.65 15.22 -1.49
CA ILE A 161 -15.37 13.98 -1.83
C ILE A 161 -16.85 14.31 -2.08
N ILE A 162 -17.32 13.94 -3.24
CA ILE A 162 -18.73 14.14 -3.63
C ILE A 162 -19.59 13.09 -2.92
N GLY A 163 -20.74 13.51 -2.41
CA GLY A 163 -21.71 12.63 -1.75
C GLY A 163 -21.42 12.35 -0.27
N THR A 164 -20.41 13.00 0.31
CA THR A 164 -20.11 12.88 1.74
C THR A 164 -20.23 14.22 2.46
N THR A 165 -20.47 14.16 3.76
CA THR A 165 -20.30 15.30 4.66
C THR A 165 -18.88 15.36 5.22
N PRO A 166 -18.41 16.53 5.72
CA PRO A 166 -17.04 16.67 6.25
C PRO A 166 -16.70 15.72 7.41
N ASP A 167 -17.70 15.25 8.16
CA ASP A 167 -17.57 14.26 9.22
C ASP A 167 -17.61 12.82 8.73
N GLY A 168 -17.73 12.60 7.41
CA GLY A 168 -17.74 11.27 6.80
C GLY A 168 -19.09 10.56 6.83
N ALA A 169 -20.17 11.23 7.23
CA ALA A 169 -21.51 10.66 7.07
C ALA A 169 -21.76 10.38 5.57
N ASN A 170 -22.40 9.26 5.27
CA ASN A 170 -22.63 8.73 3.91
C ASN A 170 -21.37 8.29 3.16
N ALA A 171 -20.19 8.19 3.81
CA ALA A 171 -18.98 7.70 3.15
C ALA A 171 -19.16 6.30 2.55
N ASP A 172 -20.02 5.46 3.12
CA ASP A 172 -20.26 4.12 2.63
C ASP A 172 -20.90 4.08 1.24
N SER A 173 -21.81 5.01 0.92
CA SER A 173 -22.42 5.10 -0.41
C SER A 173 -21.58 5.86 -1.43
N ALA A 174 -20.71 6.77 -0.96
CA ALA A 174 -19.86 7.60 -1.82
C ALA A 174 -18.48 6.99 -2.13
N VAL A 175 -18.17 5.81 -1.57
CA VAL A 175 -16.86 5.17 -1.69
C VAL A 175 -17.00 3.77 -2.26
N CYS A 176 -16.43 3.55 -3.43
CA CYS A 176 -16.23 2.21 -3.98
C CYS A 176 -15.04 1.55 -3.30
N ARG A 177 -15.21 0.28 -2.91
CA ARG A 177 -14.18 -0.51 -2.25
C ARG A 177 -13.84 -1.75 -3.08
N TYR A 178 -12.56 -2.02 -3.21
CA TYR A 178 -12.05 -3.24 -3.84
C TYR A 178 -11.14 -3.98 -2.87
N MET A 179 -11.49 -5.20 -2.53
CA MET A 179 -10.80 -6.01 -1.52
C MET A 179 -9.76 -6.90 -2.15
N ILE A 180 -8.57 -6.91 -1.56
CA ILE A 180 -7.43 -7.76 -1.90
C ILE A 180 -7.14 -8.64 -0.67
N ASP A 181 -7.47 -9.92 -0.72
CA ASP A 181 -7.11 -10.88 0.33
C ASP A 181 -5.74 -11.47 0.01
N PHE A 182 -4.72 -11.07 0.75
CA PHE A 182 -3.34 -11.51 0.57
C PHE A 182 -3.16 -13.01 0.85
N SER A 183 -4.09 -13.65 1.55
CA SER A 183 -4.03 -15.10 1.78
C SER A 183 -4.40 -15.93 0.57
N THR A 184 -5.14 -15.37 -0.38
CA THR A 184 -5.70 -16.10 -1.52
C THR A 184 -5.30 -15.56 -2.89
N ILE A 185 -5.10 -14.26 -3.04
CA ILE A 185 -4.77 -13.66 -4.34
C ILE A 185 -3.46 -14.23 -4.89
N SER A 186 -3.42 -14.50 -6.18
CA SER A 186 -2.19 -14.87 -6.87
C SER A 186 -1.36 -13.65 -7.26
N GLN A 187 -0.05 -13.85 -7.52
CA GLN A 187 0.81 -12.77 -8.01
C GLN A 187 0.33 -12.21 -9.36
N ASN A 188 -0.22 -13.05 -10.24
CA ASN A 188 -0.73 -12.60 -11.54
C ASN A 188 -1.99 -11.75 -11.39
N GLU A 189 -2.92 -12.15 -10.53
CA GLU A 189 -4.10 -11.34 -10.20
C GLU A 189 -3.73 -10.03 -9.54
N LEU A 190 -2.69 -10.01 -8.69
CA LEU A 190 -2.22 -8.77 -8.08
C LEU A 190 -1.58 -7.81 -9.10
N ARG A 191 -0.95 -8.33 -10.15
CA ARG A 191 -0.31 -7.51 -11.21
C ARG A 191 -1.31 -6.86 -12.15
N GLU A 192 -2.43 -7.50 -12.38
CA GLU A 192 -3.46 -7.02 -13.28
C GLU A 192 -4.84 -7.36 -12.73
N PHE A 193 -5.56 -6.36 -12.29
CA PHE A 193 -6.93 -6.48 -11.81
C PHE A 193 -7.77 -5.28 -12.26
N HIS A 194 -9.06 -5.51 -12.37
CA HIS A 194 -10.03 -4.49 -12.75
C HIS A 194 -10.90 -4.14 -11.55
N VAL A 195 -10.97 -2.86 -11.24
CA VAL A 195 -11.84 -2.35 -10.18
C VAL A 195 -13.10 -1.78 -10.82
N PRO A 196 -14.25 -2.43 -10.68
CA PRO A 196 -15.51 -1.87 -11.14
C PRO A 196 -15.87 -0.70 -10.23
N LEU A 197 -15.93 0.51 -10.78
CA LEU A 197 -16.33 1.69 -10.05
C LEU A 197 -17.80 2.01 -10.37
N GLY A 198 -18.62 2.04 -9.33
CA GLY A 198 -20.01 2.50 -9.37
C GLY A 198 -20.25 3.48 -8.25
N PHE A 199 -20.88 4.61 -8.55
CA PHE A 199 -21.21 5.63 -7.57
C PHE A 199 -22.68 5.98 -7.73
N ASP A 200 -23.40 6.02 -6.61
CA ASP A 200 -24.76 6.52 -6.62
C ASP A 200 -24.73 8.03 -6.93
N CYS A 201 -25.60 8.45 -7.83
CA CYS A 201 -25.69 9.84 -8.20
C CYS A 201 -26.08 10.69 -7.00
N VAL A 202 -25.43 11.83 -6.87
CA VAL A 202 -25.84 12.87 -5.94
C VAL A 202 -27.09 13.58 -6.46
N ASP A 203 -27.96 14.01 -5.56
CA ASP A 203 -29.22 14.71 -5.90
C ASP A 203 -29.00 16.14 -6.43
N GLU A 204 -27.75 16.60 -6.54
CA GLU A 204 -27.38 17.95 -6.98
C GLU A 204 -26.44 17.92 -8.17
N ALA A 205 -26.54 18.92 -9.03
CA ALA A 205 -25.61 19.09 -10.12
C ALA A 205 -24.21 19.38 -9.60
N VAL A 206 -23.22 18.57 -10.02
CA VAL A 206 -21.85 18.67 -9.54
C VAL A 206 -20.84 18.43 -10.67
N VAL A 207 -19.66 19.03 -10.55
CA VAL A 207 -18.53 18.79 -11.46
C VAL A 207 -17.55 17.83 -10.81
N VAL A 208 -17.27 16.73 -11.49
CA VAL A 208 -16.28 15.73 -11.09
C VAL A 208 -14.97 16.02 -11.81
N HIS A 209 -13.92 16.32 -11.05
CA HIS A 209 -12.59 16.61 -11.60
C HIS A 209 -11.71 15.35 -11.71
N GLY A 210 -12.06 14.27 -11.01
CA GLY A 210 -11.29 13.03 -10.98
C GLY A 210 -11.73 12.10 -9.87
N LEU A 211 -10.84 11.17 -9.53
CA LEU A 211 -11.03 10.21 -8.43
C LEU A 211 -10.05 10.51 -7.30
N GLY A 212 -10.52 10.46 -6.07
CA GLY A 212 -9.71 10.33 -4.88
C GLY A 212 -9.57 8.86 -4.51
N ALA A 213 -8.38 8.46 -4.13
CA ALA A 213 -8.13 7.08 -3.77
C ALA A 213 -7.23 6.97 -2.54
N TRP A 214 -7.47 5.96 -1.74
CA TRP A 214 -6.70 5.60 -0.55
C TRP A 214 -6.83 4.10 -0.30
N PHE A 215 -6.22 3.61 0.77
CA PHE A 215 -6.38 2.21 1.15
C PHE A 215 -6.60 2.05 2.65
N ASP A 216 -7.23 0.94 2.97
CA ASP A 216 -7.44 0.45 4.32
C ASP A 216 -6.83 -0.94 4.46
N LEU A 217 -6.47 -1.33 5.69
CA LEU A 217 -5.96 -2.66 6.01
C LEU A 217 -6.76 -3.31 7.12
N ASN A 218 -6.99 -4.60 6.98
CA ASN A 218 -7.54 -5.44 8.03
C ASN A 218 -6.51 -6.48 8.46
N PHE A 219 -6.27 -6.57 9.75
CA PHE A 219 -5.33 -7.49 10.39
C PHE A 219 -6.00 -8.70 11.04
N LEU A 220 -7.30 -8.86 10.88
CA LEU A 220 -8.03 -10.02 11.43
C LEU A 220 -7.75 -11.29 10.60
N GLN A 221 -7.59 -12.41 11.28
CA GLN A 221 -7.32 -13.69 10.64
C GLN A 221 -8.57 -14.31 9.98
N SER A 222 -9.76 -14.06 10.53
CA SER A 222 -11.03 -14.54 9.99
C SER A 222 -12.17 -13.56 10.25
N ASP A 223 -13.16 -13.56 9.37
CA ASP A 223 -14.35 -12.72 9.51
C ASP A 223 -15.26 -13.15 10.67
N GLU A 224 -15.17 -14.42 11.09
CA GLU A 224 -16.04 -15.00 12.13
C GLU A 224 -15.70 -14.56 13.56
N HIS A 225 -14.51 -14.05 13.81
CA HIS A 225 -14.06 -13.64 15.15
C HIS A 225 -14.19 -12.13 15.41
N ALA A 226 -14.69 -11.36 14.44
CA ALA A 226 -14.84 -9.91 14.54
C ALA A 226 -15.97 -9.43 15.45
N LEU A 227 -16.80 -10.32 16.02
CA LEU A 227 -18.04 -9.99 16.72
C LEU A 227 -17.98 -10.16 18.25
N GLY A 228 -16.83 -10.37 18.83
CA GLY A 228 -16.67 -10.28 20.29
C GLY A 228 -16.62 -8.81 20.73
N SER A 229 -17.42 -8.44 21.72
CA SER A 229 -17.62 -7.07 22.22
C SER A 229 -16.35 -6.38 22.77
N ASP A 230 -15.21 -7.06 22.81
CA ASP A 230 -13.92 -6.57 23.31
C ASP A 230 -12.79 -6.63 22.27
N SER A 231 -13.10 -6.85 20.99
CA SER A 231 -12.07 -6.90 19.93
C SER A 231 -11.52 -5.49 19.69
N ILE A 232 -10.28 -5.27 20.04
CA ILE A 232 -9.48 -4.12 19.57
C ILE A 232 -9.55 -4.16 18.04
N SER A 233 -10.09 -3.09 17.44
CA SER A 233 -10.10 -2.96 15.99
C SER A 233 -8.68 -2.99 15.47
N THR A 234 -8.31 -4.07 14.79
CA THR A 234 -7.03 -4.23 14.09
C THR A 234 -7.13 -3.72 12.66
N TYR A 235 -7.59 -2.50 12.53
CA TYR A 235 -7.85 -1.80 11.28
C TYR A 235 -6.96 -0.57 11.16
N MET A 236 -6.35 -0.38 10.00
CA MET A 236 -5.60 0.82 9.66
C MET A 236 -6.21 1.47 8.41
N THR A 237 -6.26 2.78 8.37
CA THR A 237 -6.78 3.52 7.23
C THR A 237 -5.85 4.68 6.85
N THR A 238 -5.74 4.93 5.55
CA THR A 238 -5.12 6.14 5.00
C THR A 238 -6.17 7.12 4.46
N SER A 239 -7.42 6.93 4.87
CA SER A 239 -8.59 7.74 4.48
C SER A 239 -8.40 9.23 4.77
N PRO A 240 -8.93 10.14 3.92
CA PRO A 240 -8.95 11.57 4.21
C PRO A 240 -9.82 11.94 5.42
N PHE A 241 -10.68 11.04 5.91
CA PHE A 241 -11.47 11.22 7.13
C PHE A 241 -10.71 10.89 8.42
N ALA A 242 -9.51 10.31 8.31
CA ALA A 242 -8.66 9.91 9.43
C ALA A 242 -7.43 10.82 9.53
N PRO A 243 -6.68 10.76 10.65
CA PRO A 243 -5.39 11.44 10.74
C PRO A 243 -4.46 11.05 9.59
N PRO A 244 -3.71 11.99 9.01
CA PRO A 244 -2.86 11.72 7.87
C PRO A 244 -1.74 10.73 8.22
N THR A 245 -1.42 9.87 7.27
CA THR A 245 -0.29 8.94 7.32
C THR A 245 0.77 9.35 6.30
N HIS A 246 1.95 8.76 6.35
CA HIS A 246 3.02 9.03 5.38
C HIS A 246 2.69 8.50 3.96
N TRP A 247 1.77 7.55 3.80
CA TRP A 247 1.28 7.11 2.48
C TRP A 247 0.40 8.17 1.80
N ALA A 248 -0.15 9.12 2.56
CA ALA A 248 -1.09 10.12 2.06
C ALA A 248 -2.28 9.49 1.31
N GLN A 249 -2.85 10.22 0.36
CA GLN A 249 -3.88 9.76 -0.57
C GLN A 249 -3.44 10.04 -2.01
N VAL A 250 -4.21 9.54 -2.96
CA VAL A 250 -3.93 9.68 -4.39
C VAL A 250 -5.11 10.38 -5.07
N ARG A 251 -4.82 11.29 -5.98
CA ARG A 251 -5.81 11.94 -6.85
C ARG A 251 -5.49 11.64 -8.31
N LEU A 252 -6.47 11.08 -9.00
CA LEU A 252 -6.42 10.73 -10.41
C LEU A 252 -7.33 11.72 -11.16
N TYR A 253 -6.77 12.75 -11.78
CA TYR A 253 -7.54 13.79 -12.45
C TYR A 253 -7.92 13.41 -13.87
N PHE A 254 -9.14 13.73 -14.26
CA PHE A 254 -9.58 13.61 -15.64
C PHE A 254 -9.07 14.80 -16.47
N PRO A 255 -8.62 14.56 -17.71
CA PRO A 255 -8.24 15.66 -18.60
C PRO A 255 -9.37 16.67 -18.83
N GLU A 256 -10.61 16.17 -18.92
CA GLU A 256 -11.83 16.96 -18.98
C GLU A 256 -12.75 16.59 -17.82
N PRO A 257 -13.19 17.56 -17.00
CA PRO A 257 -14.11 17.29 -15.90
C PRO A 257 -15.47 16.81 -16.41
N LEU A 258 -16.11 15.95 -15.61
CA LEU A 258 -17.44 15.44 -15.91
C LEU A 258 -18.49 16.29 -15.18
N ALA A 259 -19.47 16.80 -15.91
CA ALA A 259 -20.64 17.42 -15.32
C ALA A 259 -21.72 16.36 -15.08
N LEU A 260 -22.08 16.15 -13.82
CA LEU A 260 -23.24 15.34 -13.44
C LEU A 260 -24.42 16.26 -13.22
N ASN A 261 -25.52 15.96 -13.89
CA ASN A 261 -26.78 16.65 -13.72
C ASN A 261 -27.70 15.79 -12.86
N ALA A 262 -28.40 16.43 -11.92
CA ALA A 262 -29.40 15.76 -11.13
C ALA A 262 -30.61 15.35 -12.00
#